data_46b5db48d747176392b2e158f05bdbf0
#
_entry.id   46b5db48d747176392b2e158f05bdbf0
#
_cell.length_a   1.000
_cell.length_b   1.000
_cell.length_c   1.000
_cell.angle_alpha   90.00
_cell.angle_beta   90.00
_cell.angle_gamma   90.00
#
_symmetry.space_group_name_H-M   'P 1'
#
loop_
_entity.id
_entity.type
_entity.pdbx_description
1 polymer ?
#
loop_
_entity_poly.entity_id
_entity_poly.type
_entity_poly.pdbx_seq_one_letter_code
_entity_poly.pdbx_strand_id
1 'polypeptide(L)'
;HCHTKEGSMDGKVMIEEYIKKLKEKGFGGMLVSDHNSYDGYREWRDSIKGKNYTDFVVLKGVEYDTIDCGHMLVIMPEGVKLKLLELRGLPAQILIMVVHKYGGIVGPAHPYGEKYLSLIKTQARKKFHEERLKSLMEQFDFVEVFNACESEEVNEKARKLARKYHKPGFGGSDAHRLECIGMAYT
;
A
#
# COMPACT_ATOMS: atom_id res chain seq x y z
N HIS A 1 -5.39 -1.27 -0.18
CA HIS A 1 -4.50 -1.42 0.96
C HIS A 1 -5.15 -2.34 1.98
N CYS A 2 -4.55 -3.53 2.19
CA CYS A 2 -5.03 -4.51 3.17
C CYS A 2 -3.92 -5.52 3.52
N HIS A 3 -4.04 -6.14 4.71
CA HIS A 3 -3.08 -7.07 5.28
C HIS A 3 -3.73 -8.42 5.50
N THR A 4 -3.17 -9.46 4.86
CA THR A 4 -3.69 -10.83 4.96
C THR A 4 -3.01 -11.59 6.10
N LYS A 5 -3.69 -12.61 6.59
CA LYS A 5 -3.13 -13.51 7.62
C LYS A 5 -1.93 -14.30 7.10
N GLU A 6 -1.89 -14.56 5.80
CA GLU A 6 -0.83 -15.30 5.14
C GLU A 6 0.47 -14.49 5.02
N GLY A 7 0.37 -13.16 4.84
CA GLY A 7 1.52 -12.32 4.52
C GLY A 7 1.93 -11.31 5.59
N SER A 8 1.05 -10.97 6.54
CA SER A 8 1.33 -10.00 7.59
C SER A 8 1.10 -10.57 8.98
N MET A 9 2.02 -10.32 9.90
CA MET A 9 1.92 -10.79 11.30
C MET A 9 0.70 -10.21 12.03
N ASP A 10 0.27 -9.03 11.67
CA ASP A 10 -0.88 -8.31 12.22
C ASP A 10 -2.17 -8.53 11.42
N GLY A 11 -2.10 -9.11 10.23
CA GLY A 11 -3.25 -9.56 9.45
C GLY A 11 -4.03 -10.67 10.16
N LYS A 12 -5.37 -10.54 10.24
CA LYS A 12 -6.24 -11.50 10.93
C LYS A 12 -7.17 -12.26 9.99
N VAL A 13 -7.26 -11.85 8.74
CA VAL A 13 -8.21 -12.37 7.76
C VAL A 13 -7.46 -13.05 6.63
N MET A 14 -7.89 -14.26 6.28
CA MET A 14 -7.35 -15.00 5.14
C MET A 14 -7.77 -14.33 3.84
N ILE A 15 -6.91 -14.40 2.81
CA ILE A 15 -7.20 -13.75 1.52
C ILE A 15 -8.51 -14.23 0.90
N GLU A 16 -8.87 -15.49 1.04
CA GLU A 16 -10.13 -16.00 0.52
C GLU A 16 -11.35 -15.37 1.21
N GLU A 17 -11.27 -15.11 2.51
CA GLU A 17 -12.32 -14.39 3.27
C GLU A 17 -12.42 -12.92 2.82
N TYR A 18 -11.29 -12.26 2.52
CA TYR A 18 -11.28 -10.92 1.92
C TYR A 18 -12.06 -10.92 0.61
N ILE A 19 -11.76 -11.84 -0.29
CA ILE A 19 -12.40 -11.92 -1.62
C ILE A 19 -13.91 -12.13 -1.47
N LYS A 20 -14.34 -13.09 -0.64
CA LYS A 20 -15.76 -13.34 -0.37
C LYS A 20 -16.47 -12.08 0.11
N LYS A 21 -15.88 -11.41 1.12
CA LYS A 21 -16.47 -10.21 1.73
C LYS A 21 -16.54 -9.03 0.76
N LEU A 22 -15.51 -8.82 -0.04
CA LEU A 22 -15.47 -7.77 -1.04
C LEU A 22 -16.48 -8.01 -2.17
N LYS A 23 -16.60 -9.25 -2.65
CA LYS A 23 -17.63 -9.62 -3.64
C LYS A 23 -19.04 -9.41 -3.12
N GLU A 24 -19.33 -9.79 -1.87
CA GLU A 24 -20.62 -9.51 -1.22
C GLU A 24 -20.93 -8.01 -1.19
N LYS A 25 -19.92 -7.16 -1.10
CA LYS A 25 -20.05 -5.69 -1.13
C LYS A 25 -20.03 -5.10 -2.54
N GLY A 26 -19.94 -5.92 -3.60
CA GLY A 26 -19.94 -5.48 -5.00
C GLY A 26 -18.60 -5.00 -5.55
N PHE A 27 -17.48 -5.30 -4.88
CA PHE A 27 -16.14 -4.98 -5.38
C PHE A 27 -15.70 -5.95 -6.49
N GLY A 28 -15.02 -5.41 -7.49
CA GLY A 28 -14.45 -6.20 -8.60
C GLY A 28 -13.00 -6.66 -8.36
N GLY A 29 -12.35 -6.19 -7.30
CA GLY A 29 -10.95 -6.55 -7.02
C GLY A 29 -10.41 -5.97 -5.73
N MET A 30 -9.13 -6.28 -5.44
CA MET A 30 -8.38 -5.77 -4.30
C MET A 30 -6.89 -5.65 -4.60
N LEU A 31 -6.19 -4.82 -3.84
CA LEU A 31 -4.74 -4.82 -3.73
C LEU A 31 -4.34 -5.57 -2.46
N VAL A 32 -3.56 -6.63 -2.58
CA VAL A 32 -2.86 -7.23 -1.43
C VAL A 32 -1.58 -6.46 -1.20
N SER A 33 -1.38 -5.97 0.02
CA SER A 33 -0.24 -5.12 0.38
C SER A 33 0.33 -5.48 1.75
N ASP A 34 0.61 -6.76 1.94
CA ASP A 34 1.22 -7.26 3.17
C ASP A 34 2.56 -6.59 3.47
N HIS A 35 2.91 -6.45 4.74
CA HIS A 35 4.18 -5.85 5.16
C HIS A 35 5.38 -6.65 4.64
N ASN A 36 6.13 -6.05 3.70
CA ASN A 36 7.35 -6.63 3.11
C ASN A 36 7.19 -8.10 2.68
N SER A 37 6.00 -8.49 2.22
CA SER A 37 5.68 -9.86 1.85
C SER A 37 4.74 -9.94 0.67
N TYR A 38 4.89 -10.98 -0.13
CA TYR A 38 3.97 -11.37 -1.18
C TYR A 38 3.16 -12.63 -0.85
N ASP A 39 3.20 -13.12 0.40
CA ASP A 39 2.63 -14.42 0.71
C ASP A 39 1.11 -14.45 0.54
N GLY A 40 0.38 -13.40 0.91
CA GLY A 40 -1.04 -13.31 0.62
C GLY A 40 -1.35 -13.32 -0.88
N TYR A 41 -0.56 -12.62 -1.69
CA TYR A 41 -0.71 -12.67 -3.14
C TYR A 41 -0.32 -14.05 -3.73
N ARG A 42 0.70 -14.72 -3.18
CA ARG A 42 1.08 -16.10 -3.59
C ARG A 42 -0.04 -17.08 -3.30
N GLU A 43 -0.63 -17.01 -2.11
CA GLU A 43 -1.78 -17.85 -1.75
C GLU A 43 -2.95 -17.65 -2.73
N TRP A 44 -3.28 -16.40 -3.06
CA TRP A 44 -4.25 -16.13 -4.12
C TRP A 44 -3.87 -16.80 -5.44
N ARG A 45 -2.68 -16.52 -5.94
CA ARG A 45 -2.23 -17.00 -7.26
C ARG A 45 -2.19 -18.52 -7.36
N ASP A 46 -1.66 -19.19 -6.33
CA ASP A 46 -1.31 -20.61 -6.39
C ASP A 46 -2.46 -21.52 -5.93
N SER A 47 -3.30 -21.04 -5.02
CA SER A 47 -4.33 -21.87 -4.36
C SER A 47 -5.77 -21.50 -4.73
N ILE A 48 -6.05 -20.24 -5.09
CA ILE A 48 -7.41 -19.70 -5.19
C ILE A 48 -7.77 -19.27 -6.62
N LYS A 49 -6.84 -18.58 -7.31
CA LYS A 49 -7.05 -18.06 -8.68
C LYS A 49 -7.50 -19.17 -9.64
N GLY A 50 -8.56 -18.87 -10.38
CA GLY A 50 -9.11 -19.82 -11.37
C GLY A 50 -10.04 -20.88 -10.81
N LYS A 51 -10.31 -20.93 -9.50
CA LYS A 51 -11.30 -21.84 -8.90
C LYS A 51 -12.69 -21.20 -8.92
N ASN A 52 -12.98 -20.33 -7.96
CA ASN A 52 -14.32 -19.78 -7.75
C ASN A 52 -14.42 -18.27 -7.99
N TYR A 53 -13.32 -17.61 -8.38
CA TYR A 53 -13.19 -16.14 -8.39
C TYR A 53 -12.56 -15.63 -9.68
N THR A 54 -12.94 -16.19 -10.82
CA THR A 54 -12.42 -15.82 -12.15
C THR A 54 -12.75 -14.39 -12.57
N ASP A 55 -13.78 -13.82 -11.97
CA ASP A 55 -14.27 -12.44 -12.17
C ASP A 55 -13.73 -11.43 -11.17
N PHE A 56 -12.80 -11.82 -10.29
CA PHE A 56 -12.25 -10.96 -9.26
C PHE A 56 -10.74 -10.69 -9.47
N VAL A 57 -10.36 -9.42 -9.51
CA VAL A 57 -8.97 -9.01 -9.75
C VAL A 57 -8.22 -8.87 -8.43
N VAL A 58 -7.07 -9.51 -8.30
CA VAL A 58 -6.17 -9.28 -7.18
C VAL A 58 -4.86 -8.70 -7.69
N LEU A 59 -4.59 -7.47 -7.32
CA LEU A 59 -3.35 -6.78 -7.64
C LEU A 59 -2.24 -7.18 -6.67
N LYS A 60 -1.03 -7.31 -7.22
CA LYS A 60 0.16 -7.68 -6.49
C LYS A 60 0.84 -6.45 -5.92
N GLY A 61 0.90 -6.34 -4.60
CA GLY A 61 1.60 -5.26 -3.93
C GLY A 61 2.25 -5.67 -2.62
N VAL A 62 2.92 -4.72 -2.02
CA VAL A 62 3.44 -4.78 -0.66
C VAL A 62 3.31 -3.41 0.00
N GLU A 63 3.09 -3.35 1.29
CA GLU A 63 3.41 -2.20 2.09
C GLU A 63 4.85 -2.32 2.57
N TYR A 64 5.73 -1.50 2.00
CA TYR A 64 7.17 -1.59 2.20
C TYR A 64 7.66 -0.67 3.31
N ASP A 65 8.38 -1.25 4.28
CA ASP A 65 9.00 -0.50 5.39
C ASP A 65 10.34 0.10 4.94
N THR A 66 10.33 1.38 4.58
CA THR A 66 11.57 2.10 4.27
C THR A 66 12.31 2.50 5.54
N ILE A 67 13.64 2.61 5.46
CA ILE A 67 14.45 3.06 6.61
C ILE A 67 14.29 4.56 6.89
N ASP A 68 13.77 5.34 5.94
CA ASP A 68 13.90 6.80 5.98
C ASP A 68 12.63 7.59 5.64
N CYS A 69 11.57 6.95 5.16
CA CYS A 69 10.34 7.61 4.72
C CYS A 69 9.05 6.96 5.22
N GLY A 70 9.13 6.00 6.15
CA GLY A 70 7.97 5.25 6.62
C GLY A 70 7.47 4.24 5.61
N HIS A 71 6.19 3.95 5.64
CA HIS A 71 5.58 2.93 4.81
C HIS A 71 5.26 3.44 3.40
N MET A 72 5.52 2.60 2.41
CA MET A 72 5.25 2.87 1.00
C MET A 72 4.39 1.75 0.41
N LEU A 73 3.30 2.11 -0.24
CA LEU A 73 2.54 1.16 -1.06
C LEU A 73 3.25 0.98 -2.39
N VAL A 74 3.58 -0.26 -2.71
CA VAL A 74 4.18 -0.67 -3.98
C VAL A 74 3.22 -1.59 -4.69
N ILE A 75 2.95 -1.31 -5.97
CA ILE A 75 2.14 -2.17 -6.83
C ILE A 75 3.04 -2.65 -7.99
N MET A 76 3.13 -3.96 -8.16
CA MET A 76 4.03 -4.58 -9.14
C MET A 76 3.26 -5.37 -10.20
N PRO A 77 3.75 -5.43 -11.45
CA PRO A 77 3.21 -6.33 -12.46
C PRO A 77 3.23 -7.79 -11.99
N GLU A 78 2.21 -8.56 -12.37
CA GLU A 78 2.01 -9.95 -11.92
C GLU A 78 3.24 -10.84 -12.16
N GLY A 79 3.85 -10.77 -13.33
CA GLY A 79 5.00 -11.62 -13.73
C GLY A 79 6.33 -11.27 -13.08
N VAL A 80 6.44 -10.12 -12.43
CA VAL A 80 7.72 -9.65 -11.84
C VAL A 80 7.95 -10.31 -10.48
N LYS A 81 9.09 -10.99 -10.35
CA LYS A 81 9.54 -11.62 -9.09
C LYS A 81 10.71 -10.81 -8.52
N LEU A 82 10.44 -9.88 -7.64
CA LEU A 82 11.45 -9.00 -7.03
C LEU A 82 11.56 -9.27 -5.53
N LYS A 83 12.40 -10.25 -5.17
CA LYS A 83 12.63 -10.66 -3.77
C LYS A 83 13.14 -9.52 -2.87
N LEU A 84 13.76 -8.49 -3.45
CA LEU A 84 14.23 -7.32 -2.71
C LEU A 84 13.08 -6.60 -1.97
N LEU A 85 11.85 -6.67 -2.49
CA LEU A 85 10.67 -6.08 -1.84
C LEU A 85 10.14 -6.91 -0.66
N GLU A 86 10.74 -8.06 -0.39
CA GLU A 86 10.49 -8.87 0.81
C GLU A 86 11.56 -8.65 1.90
N LEU A 87 12.52 -7.76 1.64
CA LEU A 87 13.57 -7.34 2.57
C LEU A 87 13.32 -5.87 2.93
N ARG A 88 12.87 -5.60 4.14
CA ARG A 88 12.63 -4.24 4.63
C ARG A 88 13.90 -3.39 4.71
N GLY A 89 13.75 -2.06 4.72
CA GLY A 89 14.83 -1.14 5.10
C GLY A 89 15.57 -0.49 3.93
N LEU A 90 15.12 -0.63 2.67
CA LEU A 90 15.66 0.19 1.60
C LEU A 90 15.35 1.67 1.85
N PRO A 91 16.27 2.60 1.50
CA PRO A 91 15.93 4.00 1.37
C PRO A 91 14.84 4.21 0.30
N ALA A 92 13.90 5.13 0.54
CA ALA A 92 12.78 5.37 -0.38
C ALA A 92 13.25 5.68 -1.81
N GLN A 93 14.33 6.43 -1.97
CA GLN A 93 14.91 6.75 -3.28
C GLN A 93 15.32 5.48 -4.07
N ILE A 94 15.92 4.53 -3.39
CA ILE A 94 16.33 3.25 -4.00
C ILE A 94 15.11 2.39 -4.30
N LEU A 95 14.12 2.39 -3.38
CA LEU A 95 12.86 1.68 -3.59
C LEU A 95 12.15 2.18 -4.85
N ILE A 96 11.98 3.51 -5.00
CA ILE A 96 11.33 4.13 -6.16
C ILE A 96 12.05 3.72 -7.46
N MET A 97 13.37 3.89 -7.49
CA MET A 97 14.18 3.54 -8.67
C MET A 97 14.01 2.06 -9.06
N VAL A 98 14.03 1.16 -8.08
CA VAL A 98 13.90 -0.28 -8.33
C VAL A 98 12.49 -0.61 -8.81
N VAL A 99 11.46 -0.08 -8.16
CA VAL A 99 10.05 -0.31 -8.54
C VAL A 99 9.79 0.15 -9.97
N HIS A 100 10.19 1.37 -10.32
CA HIS A 100 10.05 1.92 -11.68
C HIS A 100 10.81 1.11 -12.73
N LYS A 101 12.05 0.68 -12.41
CA LYS A 101 12.84 -0.16 -13.32
C LYS A 101 12.13 -1.44 -13.73
N TYR A 102 11.30 -1.99 -12.86
CA TYR A 102 10.54 -3.21 -13.12
C TYR A 102 9.07 -2.98 -13.48
N GLY A 103 8.71 -1.75 -13.83
CA GLY A 103 7.37 -1.39 -14.32
C GLY A 103 6.29 -1.32 -13.24
N GLY A 104 6.68 -1.25 -11.99
CA GLY A 104 5.76 -1.01 -10.86
C GLY A 104 5.51 0.46 -10.62
N ILE A 105 4.59 0.76 -9.71
CA ILE A 105 4.29 2.11 -9.20
C ILE A 105 4.38 2.13 -7.67
N VAL A 106 4.70 3.31 -7.12
CA VAL A 106 4.93 3.48 -5.68
C VAL A 106 4.41 4.82 -5.18
N GLY A 107 3.84 4.82 -3.99
CA GLY A 107 3.38 6.02 -3.30
C GLY A 107 3.35 5.85 -1.78
N PRO A 108 3.34 6.93 -1.00
CA PRO A 108 3.33 6.85 0.44
C PRO A 108 1.99 6.31 0.96
N ALA A 109 2.06 5.31 1.86
CA ALA A 109 0.95 4.86 2.67
C ALA A 109 0.68 5.88 3.77
N HIS A 110 -0.60 6.12 4.11
CA HIS A 110 -1.03 7.01 5.21
C HIS A 110 0.00 8.12 5.55
N PRO A 111 0.31 9.05 4.60
CA PRO A 111 1.50 9.92 4.67
C PRO A 111 1.58 10.82 5.91
N TYR A 112 0.46 11.07 6.58
CA TYR A 112 0.35 11.79 7.85
C TYR A 112 -0.01 10.90 9.04
N GLY A 113 0.02 9.57 8.88
CA GLY A 113 -0.35 8.63 9.91
C GLY A 113 0.36 8.90 11.24
N GLU A 114 -0.40 8.91 12.33
CA GLU A 114 0.13 9.22 13.66
C GLU A 114 0.59 7.97 14.41
N LYS A 115 -0.05 6.85 14.15
CA LYS A 115 0.20 5.56 14.83
C LYS A 115 1.45 4.84 14.32
N TYR A 116 1.76 5.03 13.04
CA TYR A 116 2.81 4.30 12.34
C TYR A 116 3.91 5.22 11.81
N LEU A 117 4.97 4.63 11.25
CA LEU A 117 6.00 5.39 10.55
C LEU A 117 5.44 5.94 9.24
N SER A 118 5.16 7.23 9.20
CA SER A 118 4.64 7.91 8.03
C SER A 118 5.69 8.80 7.36
N LEU A 119 5.47 9.13 6.08
CA LEU A 119 6.35 9.98 5.30
C LEU A 119 6.64 11.31 6.04
N ILE A 120 5.60 12.04 6.42
CA ILE A 120 5.76 13.36 7.04
C ILE A 120 6.44 13.28 8.41
N LYS A 121 6.06 12.31 9.23
CA LYS A 121 6.64 12.11 10.56
C LYS A 121 8.14 11.79 10.52
N THR A 122 8.56 11.01 9.53
CA THR A 122 9.98 10.67 9.34
C THR A 122 10.76 11.83 8.74
N GLN A 123 10.17 12.64 7.84
CA GLN A 123 10.85 13.79 7.24
C GLN A 123 10.95 14.99 8.19
N ALA A 124 9.93 15.26 9.02
CA ALA A 124 9.91 16.40 9.95
C ALA A 124 11.11 16.46 10.92
N ARG A 125 11.78 15.33 11.12
CA ARG A 125 12.97 15.24 12.00
C ARG A 125 14.29 15.49 11.29
N LYS A 126 14.28 15.74 9.97
CA LYS A 126 15.49 15.84 9.14
C LYS A 126 15.77 17.29 8.76
N LYS A 127 17.06 17.66 8.75
CA LYS A 127 17.52 18.91 8.14
C LYS A 127 17.19 18.87 6.63
N PHE A 128 16.74 19.99 6.06
CA PHE A 128 16.31 20.07 4.64
C PHE A 128 15.08 19.21 4.29
N HIS A 129 14.17 19.03 5.23
CA HIS A 129 12.99 18.16 5.03
C HIS A 129 12.08 18.61 3.88
N GLU A 130 11.92 19.90 3.62
CA GLU A 130 11.05 20.41 2.56
C GLU A 130 11.56 20.08 1.15
N GLU A 131 12.86 20.31 0.91
CA GLU A 131 13.50 20.01 -0.39
C GLU A 131 13.49 18.52 -0.67
N ARG A 132 13.80 17.72 0.36
CA ARG A 132 13.74 16.27 0.25
C ARG A 132 12.32 15.77 0.02
N LEU A 133 11.34 16.29 0.75
CA LEU A 133 9.94 15.95 0.55
C LEU A 133 9.50 16.28 -0.88
N LYS A 134 9.85 17.47 -1.38
CA LYS A 134 9.56 17.86 -2.76
C LYS A 134 10.15 16.86 -3.75
N SER A 135 11.43 16.54 -3.63
CA SER A 135 12.12 15.59 -4.51
C SER A 135 11.48 14.19 -4.49
N LEU A 136 11.05 13.71 -3.34
CA LEU A 136 10.34 12.42 -3.23
C LEU A 136 8.95 12.50 -3.87
N MET A 137 8.20 13.56 -3.57
CA MET A 137 6.86 13.77 -4.12
C MET A 137 6.86 13.87 -5.64
N GLU A 138 7.90 14.43 -6.25
CA GLU A 138 8.04 14.48 -7.72
C GLU A 138 8.14 13.07 -8.33
N GLN A 139 8.72 12.12 -7.61
CA GLN A 139 8.98 10.76 -8.06
C GLN A 139 7.88 9.75 -7.73
N PHE A 140 7.06 10.00 -6.70
CA PHE A 140 5.93 9.13 -6.39
C PHE A 140 4.87 9.16 -7.50
N ASP A 141 4.22 8.04 -7.73
CA ASP A 141 3.16 7.90 -8.75
C ASP A 141 1.79 8.31 -8.22
N PHE A 142 1.54 8.12 -6.94
CA PHE A 142 0.28 8.43 -6.26
C PHE A 142 0.52 8.77 -4.78
N VAL A 143 -0.55 9.15 -4.09
CA VAL A 143 -0.58 9.34 -2.62
C VAL A 143 -1.80 8.63 -2.06
N GLU A 144 -1.67 7.88 -0.97
CA GLU A 144 -2.84 7.41 -0.23
C GLU A 144 -3.51 8.61 0.46
N VAL A 145 -4.61 9.06 -0.13
CA VAL A 145 -5.35 10.28 0.30
C VAL A 145 -6.48 9.98 1.25
N PHE A 146 -6.86 8.71 1.36
CA PHE A 146 -7.84 8.21 2.30
C PHE A 146 -7.41 6.85 2.81
N ASN A 147 -7.26 6.73 4.12
CA ASN A 147 -7.03 5.48 4.83
C ASN A 147 -8.11 5.33 5.89
N ALA A 148 -8.87 4.22 5.85
CA ALA A 148 -10.00 4.03 6.74
C ALA A 148 -9.62 3.83 8.22
N CYS A 149 -8.36 3.53 8.51
CA CYS A 149 -7.82 3.42 9.87
C CYS A 149 -7.34 4.75 10.46
N GLU A 150 -7.30 5.81 9.64
CA GLU A 150 -6.88 7.15 10.03
C GLU A 150 -8.06 8.11 10.26
N SER A 151 -7.82 9.20 10.99
CA SER A 151 -8.83 10.23 11.22
C SER A 151 -9.12 11.04 9.95
N GLU A 152 -10.30 11.67 9.88
CA GLU A 152 -10.65 12.55 8.77
C GLU A 152 -9.66 13.74 8.65
N GLU A 153 -9.14 14.25 9.77
CA GLU A 153 -8.13 15.30 9.75
C GLU A 153 -6.84 14.84 9.06
N VAL A 154 -6.38 13.63 9.35
CA VAL A 154 -5.18 13.02 8.73
C VAL A 154 -5.42 12.80 7.23
N ASN A 155 -6.57 12.29 6.86
CA ASN A 155 -6.97 12.08 5.47
C ASN A 155 -7.05 13.42 4.70
N GLU A 156 -7.60 14.49 5.32
CA GLU A 156 -7.64 15.81 4.66
C GLU A 156 -6.22 16.40 4.45
N LYS A 157 -5.31 16.19 5.39
CA LYS A 157 -3.89 16.57 5.19
C LYS A 157 -3.26 15.80 4.02
N ALA A 158 -3.56 14.50 3.88
CA ALA A 158 -3.09 13.68 2.77
C ALA A 158 -3.66 14.14 1.42
N ARG A 159 -4.95 14.49 1.37
CA ARG A 159 -5.59 15.09 0.18
C ARG A 159 -4.94 16.43 -0.23
N LYS A 160 -4.63 17.29 0.74
CA LYS A 160 -3.91 18.55 0.49
C LYS A 160 -2.51 18.32 -0.05
N LEU A 161 -1.79 17.33 0.48
CA LEU A 161 -0.47 16.93 -0.01
C LEU A 161 -0.54 16.50 -1.47
N ALA A 162 -1.45 15.59 -1.81
CA ALA A 162 -1.64 15.12 -3.19
C ALA A 162 -1.96 16.27 -4.15
N ARG A 163 -2.88 17.17 -3.78
CA ARG A 163 -3.22 18.36 -4.58
C ARG A 163 -2.02 19.30 -4.78
N LYS A 164 -1.25 19.58 -3.70
CA LYS A 164 -0.06 20.43 -3.76
C LYS A 164 0.97 19.94 -4.78
N TYR A 165 1.11 18.63 -4.92
CA TYR A 165 2.10 18.02 -5.83
C TYR A 165 1.48 17.40 -7.09
N HIS A 166 0.18 17.67 -7.36
CA HIS A 166 -0.56 17.17 -8.53
C HIS A 166 -0.46 15.64 -8.69
N LYS A 167 -0.57 14.89 -7.57
CA LYS A 167 -0.51 13.43 -7.58
C LYS A 167 -1.91 12.82 -7.55
N PRO A 168 -2.12 11.72 -8.28
CA PRO A 168 -3.33 10.91 -8.16
C PRO A 168 -3.56 10.46 -6.71
N GLY A 169 -4.83 10.40 -6.31
CA GLY A 169 -5.22 9.87 -5.00
C GLY A 169 -5.48 8.37 -5.04
N PHE A 170 -5.11 7.69 -4.00
CA PHE A 170 -5.41 6.29 -3.74
C PHE A 170 -6.20 6.18 -2.43
N GLY A 171 -7.28 5.38 -2.41
CA GLY A 171 -8.06 5.09 -1.20
C GLY A 171 -7.79 3.68 -0.71
N GLY A 172 -7.48 3.51 0.57
CA GLY A 172 -7.19 2.23 1.18
C GLY A 172 -7.96 1.98 2.47
N SER A 173 -8.38 0.73 2.71
CA SER A 173 -9.02 0.37 3.98
C SER A 173 -8.01 0.13 5.10
N ASP A 174 -6.78 -0.20 4.75
CA ASP A 174 -5.73 -0.63 5.69
C ASP A 174 -6.26 -1.72 6.64
N ALA A 175 -7.03 -2.63 6.04
CA ALA A 175 -7.80 -3.60 6.80
C ALA A 175 -6.90 -4.72 7.31
N HIS A 176 -6.98 -4.97 8.61
CA HIS A 176 -6.33 -6.07 9.33
C HIS A 176 -7.36 -7.04 9.89
N ARG A 177 -8.64 -6.66 9.89
CA ARG A 177 -9.76 -7.40 10.49
C ARG A 177 -10.97 -7.39 9.56
N LEU A 178 -11.85 -8.36 9.76
CA LEU A 178 -13.02 -8.59 8.90
C LEU A 178 -13.95 -7.38 8.80
N GLU A 179 -14.17 -6.67 9.90
CA GLU A 179 -15.03 -5.48 9.97
C GLU A 179 -14.51 -4.29 9.17
N CYS A 180 -13.19 -4.23 8.93
CA CYS A 180 -12.56 -3.13 8.21
C CYS A 180 -12.57 -3.32 6.68
N ILE A 181 -12.95 -4.51 6.19
CA ILE A 181 -12.89 -4.84 4.77
C ILE A 181 -13.89 -4.02 3.96
N GLY A 182 -13.41 -3.36 2.91
CA GLY A 182 -14.24 -2.56 2.01
C GLY A 182 -14.77 -1.28 2.66
N MET A 183 -14.05 -0.71 3.62
CA MET A 183 -14.35 0.61 4.19
C MET A 183 -13.78 1.76 3.37
N ALA A 184 -12.89 1.46 2.44
CA ALA A 184 -12.36 2.41 1.46
C ALA A 184 -12.09 1.72 0.13
N TYR A 185 -12.00 2.51 -0.95
CA TYR A 185 -11.78 2.03 -2.31
C TYR A 185 -11.14 3.12 -3.19
N THR A 186 -10.65 2.72 -4.33
CA THR A 186 -10.13 3.58 -5.40
C THR A 186 -10.86 3.27 -6.69
#